data_1a4aa660fcb6426691f389705e2798dd
#
_entry.id   1a4aa660fcb6426691f389705e2798dd
#
_cell.length_a   1.000
_cell.length_b   1.000
_cell.length_c   1.000
_cell.angle_alpha   90.00
_cell.angle_beta   90.00
_cell.angle_gamma   90.00
#
_symmetry.space_group_name_H-M   'P 1'
#
loop_
_entity.id
_entity.type
_entity.pdbx_description
1 polymer ?
#
loop_
_entity_poly.entity_id
_entity_poly.type
_entity_poly.pdbx_seq_one_letter_code
_entity_poly.pdbx_strand_id
1 'polypeptide(L)'
;RRISSAASDVYKRQVLINGRITPKSYKRWLRFPNFAKKIFSSITLALPQNKESKLYLSKLGVKNIKIAGNLKYFGEKKTKVNSDVKKIIRDRKIFCCASTHDNEEDLISEAHKKVKKSINNLLTVIIPRHVNRTDRIVRLLESKQLNVITRSSRNKISESTDMYIADTYGEARKFYEISNLCFVGGSLINHGGQNPLEPVRGKNYIIFGPFVHNFREVYDLSLIHI
;
A
#
# COMPACT_ATOMS: atom_id res chain seq x y z
N ARG A 1 -21.95 -12.78 11.59
CA ARG A 1 -23.21 -12.05 11.40
C ARG A 1 -23.73 -12.38 10.01
N ARG A 2 -24.80 -13.15 9.92
CA ARG A 2 -25.55 -13.36 8.67
C ARG A 2 -26.24 -12.03 8.33
N ILE A 3 -25.82 -11.38 7.27
CA ILE A 3 -26.56 -10.29 6.69
C ILE A 3 -27.71 -10.94 5.95
N SER A 4 -28.92 -10.77 6.46
CA SER A 4 -30.13 -11.30 5.84
C SER A 4 -30.31 -10.66 4.47
N SER A 5 -30.23 -11.47 3.41
CA SER A 5 -30.53 -11.03 2.05
C SER A 5 -31.99 -10.62 1.84
N ALA A 6 -32.87 -10.97 2.78
CA ALA A 6 -34.29 -10.62 2.75
C ALA A 6 -34.60 -9.16 3.06
N ALA A 7 -33.70 -8.42 3.70
CA ALA A 7 -33.90 -7.02 4.05
C ALA A 7 -33.57 -6.03 2.91
N SER A 8 -33.03 -6.50 1.78
CA SER A 8 -32.70 -5.66 0.61
C SER A 8 -33.84 -5.59 -0.41
N ASP A 9 -34.93 -6.28 -0.16
CA ASP A 9 -35.89 -6.59 -1.21
C ASP A 9 -36.95 -5.54 -1.25
N VAL A 10 -37.37 -4.65 -1.18
CA VAL A 10 -38.60 -4.07 -1.76
C VAL A 10 -38.58 -2.57 -2.01
N TYR A 11 -37.79 -1.74 -1.28
CA TYR A 11 -37.88 -0.29 -1.47
C TYR A 11 -36.58 0.52 -1.32
N LYS A 12 -35.41 -0.13 -1.27
CA LYS A 12 -34.16 0.58 -1.11
C LYS A 12 -33.38 0.63 -2.43
N ARG A 13 -33.24 1.82 -2.98
CA ARG A 13 -32.32 2.04 -4.12
C ARG A 13 -30.90 1.72 -3.70
N GLN A 14 -30.28 0.78 -4.40
CA GLN A 14 -28.90 0.38 -4.11
C GLN A 14 -27.92 1.15 -5.01
N VAL A 15 -26.92 1.77 -4.39
CA VAL A 15 -25.82 2.42 -5.11
C VAL A 15 -24.53 1.70 -4.77
N LEU A 16 -23.85 1.19 -5.79
CA LEU A 16 -22.53 0.58 -5.66
C LEU A 16 -21.44 1.63 -5.83
N ILE A 17 -20.79 2.00 -4.74
CA ILE A 17 -19.71 3.00 -4.74
C ILE A 17 -18.36 2.30 -4.73
N ASN A 18 -17.39 2.82 -5.49
CA ASN A 18 -16.02 2.29 -5.61
C ASN A 18 -15.99 0.80 -6.01
N GLY A 19 -16.93 0.38 -6.88
CA GLY A 19 -17.07 -1.01 -7.32
C GLY A 19 -15.83 -1.50 -8.03
N ARG A 20 -15.31 -2.66 -7.60
CA ARG A 20 -14.21 -3.36 -8.27
C ARG A 20 -14.61 -4.81 -8.55
N ILE A 21 -14.52 -5.20 -9.80
CA ILE A 21 -14.66 -6.60 -10.23
C ILE A 21 -13.39 -6.99 -10.98
N THR A 22 -12.71 -8.01 -10.46
CA THR A 22 -11.52 -8.58 -11.10
C THR A 22 -11.93 -9.64 -12.14
N PRO A 23 -11.08 -9.99 -13.14
CA PRO A 23 -11.33 -11.07 -14.08
C PRO A 23 -11.70 -12.40 -13.39
N LYS A 24 -11.00 -12.72 -12.30
CA LYS A 24 -11.26 -13.91 -11.48
C LYS A 24 -12.66 -13.88 -10.85
N SER A 25 -13.04 -12.74 -10.30
CA SER A 25 -14.37 -12.55 -9.70
C SER A 25 -15.47 -12.60 -10.76
N TYR A 26 -15.27 -11.95 -11.92
CA TYR A 26 -16.20 -12.00 -13.03
C TYR A 26 -16.44 -13.43 -13.53
N LYS A 27 -15.37 -14.22 -13.78
CA LYS A 27 -15.46 -15.63 -14.16
C LYS A 27 -16.23 -16.46 -13.12
N ARG A 28 -16.12 -16.14 -11.85
CA ARG A 28 -16.85 -16.82 -10.78
C ARG A 28 -18.35 -16.53 -10.85
N TRP A 29 -18.75 -15.29 -11.12
CA TRP A 29 -20.14 -14.89 -11.28
C TRP A 29 -20.79 -15.53 -12.51
N LEU A 30 -20.04 -15.76 -13.59
CA LEU A 30 -20.54 -16.42 -14.79
C LEU A 30 -20.93 -17.90 -14.58
N ARG A 31 -20.54 -18.52 -13.48
CA ARG A 31 -21.00 -19.89 -13.13
C ARG A 31 -22.48 -19.92 -12.73
N PHE A 32 -23.05 -18.79 -12.32
CA PHE A 32 -24.45 -18.65 -11.91
C PHE A 32 -25.09 -17.44 -12.59
N PRO A 33 -25.28 -17.46 -13.93
CA PRO A 33 -25.60 -16.27 -14.72
C PRO A 33 -26.96 -15.64 -14.33
N ASN A 34 -27.99 -16.46 -14.11
CA ASN A 34 -29.31 -15.97 -13.74
C ASN A 34 -29.32 -15.31 -12.35
N PHE A 35 -28.58 -15.89 -11.41
CA PHE A 35 -28.45 -15.33 -10.07
C PHE A 35 -27.64 -14.02 -10.07
N ALA A 36 -26.52 -14.01 -10.81
CA ALA A 36 -25.74 -12.80 -11.01
C ALA A 36 -26.59 -11.67 -11.60
N LYS A 37 -27.30 -11.96 -12.68
CA LYS A 37 -28.19 -10.97 -13.35
C LYS A 37 -29.25 -10.44 -12.39
N LYS A 38 -29.87 -11.30 -11.58
CA LYS A 38 -30.87 -10.89 -10.57
C LYS A 38 -30.27 -9.92 -9.56
N ILE A 39 -29.07 -10.20 -9.01
CA ILE A 39 -28.39 -9.33 -8.05
C ILE A 39 -27.93 -8.03 -8.69
N PHE A 40 -27.20 -8.10 -9.80
CA PHE A 40 -26.60 -6.91 -10.39
C PHE A 40 -27.62 -5.98 -11.05
N SER A 41 -28.76 -6.51 -11.56
CA SER A 41 -29.84 -5.67 -12.06
C SER A 41 -30.59 -4.87 -11.00
N SER A 42 -30.51 -5.27 -9.71
CA SER A 42 -31.09 -4.50 -8.61
C SER A 42 -30.28 -3.24 -8.24
N ILE A 43 -29.06 -3.12 -8.75
CA ILE A 43 -28.22 -1.94 -8.51
C ILE A 43 -28.75 -0.78 -9.34
N THR A 44 -29.23 0.26 -8.68
CA THR A 44 -29.78 1.46 -9.32
C THR A 44 -28.71 2.31 -9.99
N LEU A 45 -27.53 2.39 -9.38
CA LEU A 45 -26.38 3.13 -9.88
C LEU A 45 -25.09 2.44 -9.44
N ALA A 46 -24.16 2.21 -10.37
CA ALA A 46 -22.82 1.77 -10.04
C ALA A 46 -21.78 2.83 -10.40
N LEU A 47 -20.87 3.07 -9.46
CA LEU A 47 -19.72 3.95 -9.58
C LEU A 47 -18.43 3.10 -9.49
N PRO A 48 -18.02 2.39 -10.56
CA PRO A 48 -16.82 1.60 -10.57
C PRO A 48 -15.56 2.47 -10.57
N GLN A 49 -14.46 1.89 -10.04
CA GLN A 49 -13.18 2.59 -9.96
C GLN A 49 -12.48 2.69 -11.32
N ASN A 50 -12.75 1.80 -12.27
CA ASN A 50 -12.05 1.75 -13.56
C ASN A 50 -12.91 1.22 -14.70
N LYS A 51 -12.37 1.32 -15.94
CA LYS A 51 -13.03 0.89 -17.17
C LYS A 51 -13.30 -0.62 -17.21
N GLU A 52 -12.38 -1.43 -16.68
CA GLU A 52 -12.52 -2.89 -16.65
C GLU A 52 -13.69 -3.31 -15.74
N SER A 53 -13.77 -2.76 -14.53
CA SER A 53 -14.90 -3.01 -13.63
C SER A 53 -16.23 -2.52 -14.19
N LYS A 54 -16.24 -1.38 -14.93
CA LYS A 54 -17.42 -0.92 -15.68
C LYS A 54 -17.89 -1.97 -16.67
N LEU A 55 -16.98 -2.53 -17.47
CA LEU A 55 -17.29 -3.55 -18.45
C LEU A 55 -17.91 -4.80 -17.82
N TYR A 56 -17.31 -5.29 -16.74
CA TYR A 56 -17.83 -6.48 -16.05
C TYR A 56 -19.18 -6.23 -15.38
N LEU A 57 -19.39 -5.08 -14.73
CA LEU A 57 -20.68 -4.71 -14.14
C LEU A 57 -21.79 -4.61 -15.20
N SER A 58 -21.49 -4.03 -16.35
CA SER A 58 -22.44 -3.98 -17.46
C SER A 58 -22.82 -5.38 -17.96
N LYS A 59 -21.84 -6.26 -18.16
CA LYS A 59 -22.08 -7.65 -18.58
C LYS A 59 -22.85 -8.47 -17.53
N LEU A 60 -22.74 -8.13 -16.24
CA LEU A 60 -23.50 -8.76 -15.15
C LEU A 60 -24.92 -8.21 -14.99
N GLY A 61 -25.29 -7.16 -15.72
CA GLY A 61 -26.67 -6.68 -15.76
C GLY A 61 -26.93 -5.31 -15.11
N VAL A 62 -25.90 -4.60 -14.66
CA VAL A 62 -26.08 -3.22 -14.16
C VAL A 62 -26.36 -2.29 -15.34
N LYS A 63 -27.46 -1.53 -15.26
CA LYS A 63 -27.91 -0.65 -16.36
C LYS A 63 -27.29 0.76 -16.27
N ASN A 64 -27.20 1.33 -15.08
CA ASN A 64 -26.71 2.69 -14.89
C ASN A 64 -25.32 2.68 -14.26
N ILE A 65 -24.29 3.02 -15.04
CA ILE A 65 -22.90 2.95 -14.62
C ILE A 65 -22.18 4.23 -15.01
N LYS A 66 -21.60 4.92 -14.02
CA LYS A 66 -20.77 6.11 -14.22
C LYS A 66 -19.39 5.85 -13.62
N ILE A 67 -18.31 6.05 -14.36
CA ILE A 67 -16.95 5.94 -13.81
C ILE A 67 -16.73 7.16 -12.91
N ALA A 68 -16.51 6.92 -11.62
CA ALA A 68 -16.21 7.96 -10.64
C ALA A 68 -14.72 8.00 -10.24
N GLY A 69 -13.93 7.05 -10.75
CA GLY A 69 -12.55 6.85 -10.30
C GLY A 69 -12.46 6.11 -8.96
N ASN A 70 -11.25 5.94 -8.46
CA ASN A 70 -11.03 5.23 -7.22
C ASN A 70 -11.05 6.21 -6.03
N LEU A 71 -12.01 6.03 -5.13
CA LEU A 71 -12.15 6.88 -3.92
C LEU A 71 -10.91 6.87 -3.03
N LYS A 72 -10.05 5.87 -3.14
CA LYS A 72 -8.75 5.85 -2.46
C LYS A 72 -7.83 7.00 -2.89
N TYR A 73 -8.10 7.62 -4.05
CA TYR A 73 -7.35 8.80 -4.51
C TYR A 73 -7.81 10.08 -3.82
N PHE A 74 -9.02 10.10 -3.28
CA PHE A 74 -9.60 11.25 -2.63
C PHE A 74 -9.42 11.14 -1.12
N GLY A 75 -8.84 12.15 -0.57
CA GLY A 75 -8.92 12.43 0.86
C GLY A 75 -7.91 11.70 1.73
N GLU A 76 -7.20 12.53 2.45
CA GLU A 76 -7.05 12.41 3.88
C GLU A 76 -6.44 13.69 4.44
N LYS A 77 -6.89 14.07 5.62
CA LYS A 77 -6.44 15.26 6.33
C LYS A 77 -4.92 15.22 6.54
N LYS A 78 -4.26 16.35 6.32
CA LYS A 78 -2.88 16.56 6.78
C LYS A 78 -2.82 16.28 8.28
N THR A 79 -2.21 15.19 8.68
CA THR A 79 -1.84 14.98 10.08
C THR A 79 -0.57 15.77 10.35
N LYS A 80 -0.56 16.61 11.38
CA LYS A 80 0.66 17.28 11.82
C LYS A 80 1.67 16.21 12.23
N VAL A 81 2.86 16.24 11.63
CA VAL A 81 3.98 15.37 12.03
C VAL A 81 4.28 15.64 13.49
N ASN A 82 4.24 14.61 14.31
CA ASN A 82 4.61 14.72 15.70
C ASN A 82 6.08 15.13 15.79
N SER A 83 6.39 16.14 16.62
CA SER A 83 7.74 16.66 16.84
C SER A 83 8.77 15.58 17.20
N ASP A 84 8.31 14.46 17.75
CA ASP A 84 9.15 13.39 18.27
C ASP A 84 9.89 12.62 17.17
N VAL A 85 9.22 12.34 16.03
CA VAL A 85 9.88 11.63 14.91
C VAL A 85 10.94 12.54 14.26
N LYS A 86 10.66 13.84 14.14
CA LYS A 86 11.64 14.81 13.62
C LYS A 86 12.87 14.93 14.54
N LYS A 87 12.69 14.88 15.86
CA LYS A 87 13.80 14.91 16.83
C LYS A 87 14.68 13.66 16.78
N ILE A 88 14.08 12.50 16.46
CA ILE A 88 14.77 11.20 16.39
C ILE A 88 15.70 11.15 15.18
N ILE A 89 15.38 11.84 14.07
CA ILE A 89 16.03 11.65 12.79
C ILE A 89 17.13 12.68 12.54
N ARG A 90 17.12 13.82 13.25
CA ARG A 90 18.09 14.89 13.07
C ARG A 90 18.76 14.81 11.69
N ASP A 91 19.61 15.50 11.24
CA ASP A 91 20.19 15.67 9.89
C ASP A 91 20.50 14.39 9.06
N ARG A 92 19.80 13.28 9.31
CA ARG A 92 20.00 12.03 8.58
C ARG A 92 19.24 11.99 7.26
N LYS A 93 19.84 11.36 6.24
CA LYS A 93 19.17 11.04 4.99
C LYS A 93 18.35 9.77 5.18
N ILE A 94 17.04 9.88 4.94
CA ILE A 94 16.09 8.79 5.18
C ILE A 94 15.75 8.07 3.89
N PHE A 95 16.01 6.77 3.87
CA PHE A 95 15.46 5.85 2.88
C PHE A 95 14.32 5.07 3.53
N CYS A 96 13.07 5.33 3.12
CA CYS A 96 11.90 4.66 3.64
C CYS A 96 11.58 3.43 2.79
N CYS A 97 11.36 2.28 3.40
CA CYS A 97 10.97 1.04 2.75
C CYS A 97 9.64 0.58 3.34
N ALA A 98 8.55 0.84 2.63
CA ALA A 98 7.20 0.69 3.14
C ALA A 98 6.53 -0.61 2.70
N SER A 99 5.84 -1.26 3.65
CA SER A 99 5.07 -2.50 3.42
C SER A 99 5.92 -3.63 2.83
N THR A 100 7.10 -3.83 3.38
CA THR A 100 8.05 -4.85 2.91
C THR A 100 7.56 -6.26 3.19
N HIS A 101 7.96 -7.19 2.33
CA HIS A 101 7.64 -8.61 2.38
C HIS A 101 8.91 -9.46 2.46
N ASP A 102 8.74 -10.77 2.68
CA ASP A 102 9.85 -11.72 2.71
C ASP A 102 10.77 -11.58 1.48
N ASN A 103 12.07 -11.66 1.70
CA ASN A 103 13.17 -11.49 0.75
C ASN A 103 13.42 -10.05 0.29
N GLU A 104 12.50 -9.11 0.47
CA GLU A 104 12.75 -7.71 0.11
C GLU A 104 13.71 -7.04 1.09
N GLU A 105 13.63 -7.38 2.39
CA GLU A 105 14.50 -6.81 3.42
C GLU A 105 15.97 -7.20 3.21
N ASP A 106 16.21 -8.37 2.62
CA ASP A 106 17.54 -8.80 2.23
C ASP A 106 18.14 -7.88 1.17
N LEU A 107 17.41 -7.63 0.08
CA LEU A 107 17.80 -6.71 -0.99
C LEU A 107 17.96 -5.27 -0.51
N ILE A 108 17.06 -4.81 0.39
CA ILE A 108 17.13 -3.48 1.01
C ILE A 108 18.43 -3.35 1.82
N SER A 109 18.82 -4.37 2.55
CA SER A 109 20.04 -4.36 3.33
C SER A 109 21.30 -4.22 2.47
N GLU A 110 21.35 -4.93 1.34
CA GLU A 110 22.45 -4.83 0.38
C GLU A 110 22.48 -3.43 -0.28
N ALA A 111 21.32 -2.90 -0.64
CA ALA A 111 21.22 -1.54 -1.16
C ALA A 111 21.70 -0.51 -0.13
N HIS A 112 21.28 -0.65 1.15
CA HIS A 112 21.75 0.22 2.22
C HIS A 112 23.27 0.22 2.33
N LYS A 113 23.91 -0.96 2.40
CA LYS A 113 25.38 -1.09 2.50
C LYS A 113 26.10 -0.40 1.34
N LYS A 114 25.57 -0.52 0.13
CA LYS A 114 26.14 0.15 -1.04
C LYS A 114 26.02 1.66 -0.96
N VAL A 115 24.83 2.18 -0.64
CA VAL A 115 24.54 3.61 -0.59
C VAL A 115 25.25 4.28 0.59
N LYS A 116 25.39 3.59 1.73
CA LYS A 116 26.08 4.11 2.92
C LYS A 116 27.55 4.43 2.67
N LYS A 117 28.20 3.78 1.70
CA LYS A 117 29.57 4.13 1.29
C LYS A 117 29.69 5.57 0.76
N SER A 118 28.61 6.12 0.19
CA SER A 118 28.57 7.47 -0.35
C SER A 118 27.79 8.45 0.53
N ILE A 119 26.89 7.95 1.37
CA ILE A 119 26.02 8.74 2.26
C ILE A 119 26.19 8.24 3.69
N ASN A 120 27.18 8.75 4.40
CA ASN A 120 27.56 8.29 5.75
C ASN A 120 26.41 8.40 6.78
N ASN A 121 25.56 9.44 6.64
CA ASN A 121 24.43 9.69 7.54
C ASN A 121 23.11 9.04 7.08
N LEU A 122 23.17 8.00 6.25
CA LEU A 122 22.00 7.25 5.80
C LEU A 122 21.37 6.49 6.95
N LEU A 123 20.04 6.59 7.07
CA LEU A 123 19.20 5.73 7.90
C LEU A 123 18.14 5.09 7.02
N THR A 124 18.06 3.78 7.00
CA THR A 124 16.98 3.06 6.32
C THR A 124 15.87 2.72 7.32
N VAL A 125 14.67 3.16 7.01
CA VAL A 125 13.46 2.87 7.79
C VAL A 125 12.69 1.76 7.09
N ILE A 126 12.50 0.63 7.75
CA ILE A 126 11.71 -0.50 7.27
C ILE A 126 10.37 -0.49 7.99
N ILE A 127 9.29 -0.48 7.22
CA ILE A 127 7.91 -0.60 7.70
C ILE A 127 7.38 -1.92 7.16
N PRO A 128 7.45 -3.02 7.93
CA PRO A 128 7.03 -4.33 7.45
C PRO A 128 5.52 -4.38 7.21
N ARG A 129 5.08 -5.09 6.17
CA ARG A 129 3.64 -5.30 5.92
C ARG A 129 2.95 -6.02 7.08
N HIS A 130 3.67 -6.91 7.73
CA HIS A 130 3.22 -7.69 8.87
C HIS A 130 4.22 -7.56 10.02
N VAL A 131 3.81 -6.92 11.11
CA VAL A 131 4.67 -6.63 12.27
C VAL A 131 5.14 -7.88 13.02
N ASN A 132 4.42 -9.00 12.90
CA ASN A 132 4.83 -10.28 13.48
C ASN A 132 6.11 -10.86 12.88
N ARG A 133 6.65 -10.25 11.81
CA ARG A 133 7.92 -10.63 11.19
C ARG A 133 9.12 -9.88 11.76
N THR A 134 8.90 -8.93 12.68
CA THR A 134 9.94 -8.03 13.20
C THR A 134 11.17 -8.79 13.69
N ASP A 135 11.00 -9.82 14.53
CA ASP A 135 12.13 -10.58 15.10
C ASP A 135 12.97 -11.29 14.01
N ARG A 136 12.31 -11.77 12.96
CA ARG A 136 12.99 -12.41 11.83
C ARG A 136 13.78 -11.38 11.02
N ILE A 137 13.20 -10.19 10.81
CA ILE A 137 13.86 -9.10 10.09
C ILE A 137 15.06 -8.60 10.88
N VAL A 138 14.94 -8.42 12.21
CA VAL A 138 16.05 -8.03 13.08
C VAL A 138 17.20 -9.02 12.94
N ARG A 139 16.95 -10.32 13.15
CA ARG A 139 17.98 -11.36 13.04
C ARG A 139 18.67 -11.38 11.67
N LEU A 140 17.90 -11.21 10.59
CA LEU A 140 18.45 -11.11 9.25
C LEU A 140 19.42 -9.93 9.11
N LEU A 141 19.04 -8.75 9.57
CA LEU A 141 19.83 -7.54 9.43
C LEU A 141 21.07 -7.55 10.34
N GLU A 142 20.95 -8.06 11.56
CA GLU A 142 22.06 -8.22 12.52
C GLU A 142 23.07 -9.25 12.01
N SER A 143 22.64 -10.36 11.38
CA SER A 143 23.53 -11.34 10.76
C SER A 143 24.38 -10.73 9.64
N LYS A 144 23.92 -9.62 9.09
CA LYS A 144 24.64 -8.81 8.09
C LYS A 144 25.48 -7.70 8.69
N GLN A 145 25.68 -7.70 10.02
CA GLN A 145 26.45 -6.69 10.75
C GLN A 145 25.88 -5.28 10.63
N LEU A 146 24.56 -5.14 10.58
CA LEU A 146 23.86 -3.86 10.59
C LEU A 146 23.33 -3.56 12.00
N ASN A 147 23.49 -2.32 12.45
CA ASN A 147 22.95 -1.87 13.71
C ASN A 147 21.44 -1.58 13.57
N VAL A 148 20.62 -2.41 14.21
CA VAL A 148 19.17 -2.38 14.09
C VAL A 148 18.52 -1.87 15.37
N ILE A 149 17.54 -0.99 15.22
CA ILE A 149 16.65 -0.56 16.32
C ILE A 149 15.20 -0.75 15.86
N THR A 150 14.37 -1.24 16.77
CA THR A 150 12.92 -1.36 16.53
C THR A 150 12.17 -0.23 17.25
N ARG A 151 11.02 0.16 16.70
CA ARG A 151 10.13 1.15 17.33
C ARG A 151 9.62 0.68 18.68
N SER A 152 9.29 -0.60 18.79
CA SER A 152 8.77 -1.23 20.01
C SER A 152 9.78 -1.26 21.14
N SER A 153 11.07 -1.34 20.85
CA SER A 153 12.13 -1.32 21.88
C SER A 153 12.26 0.01 22.62
N ARG A 154 11.70 1.10 22.06
CA ARG A 154 11.82 2.47 22.56
C ARG A 154 13.25 2.99 22.70
N ASN A 155 14.23 2.27 22.17
CA ASN A 155 15.61 2.70 22.16
C ASN A 155 15.80 3.93 21.27
N LYS A 156 16.74 4.79 21.65
CA LYS A 156 17.03 6.00 20.87
C LYS A 156 17.87 5.64 19.64
N ILE A 157 17.50 6.19 18.51
CA ILE A 157 18.31 6.12 17.29
C ILE A 157 19.60 6.91 17.54
N SER A 158 20.75 6.28 17.30
CA SER A 158 22.09 6.86 17.39
C SER A 158 22.66 7.09 15.98
N GLU A 159 23.83 7.73 15.92
CA GLU A 159 24.56 7.92 14.66
C GLU A 159 25.00 6.57 14.05
N SER A 160 25.29 5.59 14.89
CA SER A 160 25.65 4.23 14.47
C SER A 160 24.46 3.38 14.00
N THR A 161 23.23 3.80 14.20
CA THR A 161 22.04 3.04 13.76
C THR A 161 21.96 3.02 12.24
N ASP A 162 21.94 1.83 11.66
CA ASP A 162 21.80 1.62 10.20
C ASP A 162 20.35 1.48 9.79
N MET A 163 19.62 0.66 10.52
CA MET A 163 18.26 0.26 10.22
C MET A 163 17.32 0.58 11.37
N TYR A 164 16.19 1.17 11.04
CA TYR A 164 15.10 1.39 11.99
C TYR A 164 13.86 0.65 11.53
N ILE A 165 13.36 -0.27 12.33
CA ILE A 165 12.15 -1.03 12.01
C ILE A 165 10.96 -0.37 12.71
N ALA A 166 10.03 0.16 11.91
CA ALA A 166 8.78 0.73 12.40
C ALA A 166 7.74 -0.40 12.54
N ASP A 167 7.84 -1.14 13.60
CA ASP A 167 7.04 -2.32 13.91
C ASP A 167 5.75 -2.02 14.71
N THR A 168 5.23 -0.81 14.58
CA THR A 168 3.97 -0.36 15.19
C THR A 168 2.97 0.08 14.12
N TYR A 169 1.68 -0.19 14.38
CA TYR A 169 0.63 0.18 13.42
C TYR A 169 0.35 1.70 13.41
N GLY A 170 -0.03 2.22 12.23
CA GLY A 170 -0.52 3.59 12.08
C GLY A 170 0.56 4.67 12.00
N GLU A 171 1.85 4.31 12.03
CA GLU A 171 2.94 5.28 12.01
C GLU A 171 3.58 5.52 10.63
N ALA A 172 3.27 4.71 9.63
CA ALA A 172 3.89 4.77 8.29
C ALA A 172 3.89 6.19 7.70
N ARG A 173 2.79 6.92 7.86
CA ARG A 173 2.63 8.27 7.36
C ARG A 173 3.68 9.25 7.91
N LYS A 174 4.06 9.09 9.18
CA LYS A 174 5.09 9.95 9.80
C LYS A 174 6.43 9.81 9.07
N PHE A 175 6.76 8.58 8.63
CA PHE A 175 8.01 8.32 7.91
C PHE A 175 7.94 8.80 6.47
N TYR A 176 6.78 8.77 5.80
CA TYR A 176 6.61 9.36 4.47
C TYR A 176 6.82 10.88 4.47
N GLU A 177 6.45 11.57 5.55
CA GLU A 177 6.59 13.02 5.65
C GLU A 177 8.01 13.52 5.91
N ILE A 178 8.91 12.63 6.37
CA ILE A 178 10.31 12.95 6.70
C ILE A 178 11.32 12.33 5.74
N SER A 179 10.88 11.47 4.85
CA SER A 179 11.69 10.89 3.78
C SER A 179 11.41 11.57 2.45
N ASN A 180 12.41 11.59 1.57
CA ASN A 180 12.24 12.04 0.19
C ASN A 180 12.14 10.88 -0.78
N LEU A 181 12.55 9.68 -0.36
CA LEU A 181 12.62 8.48 -1.18
C LEU A 181 11.93 7.33 -0.46
N CYS A 182 10.99 6.66 -1.14
CA CYS A 182 10.26 5.53 -0.59
C CYS A 182 10.26 4.35 -1.56
N PHE A 183 10.77 3.20 -1.09
CA PHE A 183 10.54 1.92 -1.74
C PHE A 183 9.19 1.37 -1.28
N VAL A 184 8.36 0.93 -2.25
CA VAL A 184 7.05 0.33 -1.98
C VAL A 184 7.14 -1.19 -2.17
N GLY A 185 7.01 -1.91 -1.07
CA GLY A 185 7.19 -3.35 -1.00
C GLY A 185 6.10 -4.18 -1.70
N GLY A 186 6.30 -5.50 -1.71
CA GLY A 186 5.51 -6.45 -2.48
C GLY A 186 5.69 -6.30 -3.98
N SER A 187 6.68 -5.54 -4.40
CA SER A 187 6.94 -5.19 -5.80
C SER A 187 8.18 -5.87 -6.38
N LEU A 188 9.14 -6.29 -5.57
CA LEU A 188 10.28 -7.12 -6.00
C LEU A 188 9.97 -8.61 -6.00
N ILE A 189 8.91 -9.02 -5.34
CA ILE A 189 8.39 -10.38 -5.31
C ILE A 189 7.04 -10.43 -6.04
N ASN A 190 6.64 -11.60 -6.51
CA ASN A 190 5.36 -11.77 -7.25
C ASN A 190 4.14 -11.68 -6.32
N HIS A 191 4.02 -10.57 -5.59
CA HIS A 191 2.88 -10.26 -4.73
C HIS A 191 1.91 -9.28 -5.38
N GLY A 192 2.37 -8.44 -6.33
CA GLY A 192 1.56 -7.48 -7.06
C GLY A 192 1.64 -6.05 -6.58
N GLY A 193 2.61 -5.73 -5.72
CA GLY A 193 2.87 -4.40 -5.19
C GLY A 193 1.88 -3.95 -4.11
N GLN A 194 2.28 -2.96 -3.34
CA GLN A 194 1.45 -2.27 -2.36
C GLN A 194 1.04 -0.87 -2.87
N ASN A 195 0.18 -0.19 -2.13
CA ASN A 195 -0.37 1.09 -2.55
C ASN A 195 0.67 2.22 -2.48
N PRO A 196 1.08 2.85 -3.60
CA PRO A 196 2.06 3.93 -3.60
C PRO A 196 1.48 5.30 -3.27
N LEU A 197 0.15 5.45 -3.14
CA LEU A 197 -0.49 6.76 -2.99
C LEU A 197 -0.15 7.45 -1.67
N GLU A 198 0.03 6.69 -0.59
CA GLU A 198 0.37 7.28 0.70
C GLU A 198 1.75 7.92 0.70
N PRO A 199 2.83 7.24 0.26
CA PRO A 199 4.13 7.87 0.16
C PRO A 199 4.18 8.98 -0.90
N VAL A 200 3.44 8.87 -2.03
CA VAL A 200 3.33 9.97 -3.01
C VAL A 200 2.72 11.22 -2.38
N ARG A 201 1.69 11.08 -1.55
CA ARG A 201 1.12 12.21 -0.80
C ARG A 201 2.11 12.83 0.20
N GLY A 202 3.03 12.02 0.72
CA GLY A 202 4.17 12.46 1.51
C GLY A 202 5.26 13.16 0.69
N LYS A 203 5.04 13.35 -0.62
CA LYS A 203 6.00 13.95 -1.57
C LYS A 203 7.29 13.14 -1.74
N ASN A 204 7.20 11.82 -1.60
CA ASN A 204 8.32 10.93 -1.82
C ASN A 204 8.48 10.59 -3.30
N TYR A 205 9.72 10.49 -3.77
CA TYR A 205 10.05 9.73 -4.97
C TYR A 205 9.82 8.25 -4.69
N ILE A 206 9.18 7.54 -5.63
CA ILE A 206 8.79 6.14 -5.44
C ILE A 206 9.72 5.22 -6.20
N ILE A 207 10.31 4.26 -5.47
CA ILE A 207 11.01 3.11 -6.06
C ILE A 207 10.12 1.88 -5.91
N PHE A 208 10.03 1.07 -6.95
CA PHE A 208 9.26 -0.17 -6.97
C PHE A 208 9.89 -1.19 -7.92
N GLY A 209 9.55 -2.47 -7.71
CA GLY A 209 9.96 -3.57 -8.57
C GLY A 209 8.93 -3.84 -9.69
N PRO A 210 9.17 -4.88 -10.51
CA PRO A 210 8.35 -5.18 -11.69
C PRO A 210 6.95 -5.70 -11.37
N PHE A 211 6.70 -6.18 -10.15
CA PHE A 211 5.44 -6.81 -9.79
C PHE A 211 4.48 -5.79 -9.14
N VAL A 212 3.74 -5.04 -9.95
CA VAL A 212 2.81 -3.98 -9.49
C VAL A 212 1.38 -4.17 -9.99
N HIS A 213 1.01 -5.37 -10.42
CA HIS A 213 -0.27 -5.64 -11.08
C HIS A 213 -1.52 -5.32 -10.23
N ASN A 214 -1.40 -5.27 -8.89
CA ASN A 214 -2.51 -4.86 -8.03
C ASN A 214 -2.82 -3.36 -8.09
N PHE A 215 -1.84 -2.55 -8.51
CA PHE A 215 -1.92 -1.09 -8.54
C PHE A 215 -1.43 -0.51 -9.87
N ARG A 216 -1.43 -1.29 -10.95
CA ARG A 216 -0.87 -0.93 -12.24
C ARG A 216 -1.33 0.46 -12.71
N GLU A 217 -2.61 0.74 -12.64
CA GLU A 217 -3.17 2.05 -13.03
C GLU A 217 -2.54 3.23 -12.27
N VAL A 218 -2.17 3.03 -10.99
CA VAL A 218 -1.54 4.07 -10.19
C VAL A 218 -0.08 4.27 -10.59
N TYR A 219 0.63 3.17 -10.81
CA TYR A 219 2.02 3.23 -11.24
C TYR A 219 2.16 3.78 -12.65
N ASP A 220 1.26 3.42 -13.58
CA ASP A 220 1.23 3.95 -14.94
C ASP A 220 1.00 5.47 -14.94
N LEU A 221 0.14 5.99 -14.06
CA LEU A 221 -0.07 7.44 -13.90
C LEU A 221 1.19 8.16 -13.40
N SER A 222 1.97 7.53 -12.53
CA SER A 222 3.20 8.13 -12.00
C SER A 222 4.32 8.20 -13.04
N LEU A 223 4.33 7.29 -14.02
CA LEU A 223 5.31 7.28 -15.11
C LEU A 223 5.03 8.31 -16.22
N ILE A 224 3.79 8.81 -16.31
CA ILE A 224 3.40 9.83 -17.32
C ILE A 224 3.92 11.23 -16.91
N HIS A 225 4.31 11.42 -15.66
CA HIS A 225 4.78 12.72 -15.15
C HIS A 225 6.32 12.79 -14.96
N ILE A 226 7.05 11.82 -15.47
CA ILE A 226 8.49 11.88 -15.64
C ILE A 226 8.76 12.13 -17.16
#